data_9a2d527df925a2ece8ce266084e77116
#
_entry.id   9a2d527df925a2ece8ce266084e77116
#
_cell.length_a   1.000
_cell.length_b   1.000
_cell.length_c   1.000
_cell.angle_alpha   90.00
_cell.angle_beta   90.00
_cell.angle_gamma   90.00
#
_symmetry.space_group_name_H-M   'P 1'
#
loop_
_entity.id
_entity.type
_entity.pdbx_description
1 polymer ?
#
loop_
_entity_poly.entity_id
_entity_poly.type
_entity_poly.pdbx_seq_one_letter_code
_entity_poly.pdbx_strand_id
1 'polypeptide(L)'
;MNSSSPLPSIDSVPNAPQPNREIYFISGLGADWRVFQNLEIEGYRPIHIQWETPQRGETLDNYAGRLLNQVTSERPILVGLSFGGLVAVEMAKQSTPAQVVLLSSAKTVDEIPVYFRLLRWLPMHRIIPFKRVLWALYWLLFWLFGLGTQAERDLLRQILRDTDPQFMAWSIHRVVTWRNREIPENLVHVHGGGDRIFPSRNVNPDILLEDGGHFMVMNRAERISAILMNLLAADPNASKSSTVKKP
;
A
#
# COMPACT_ATOMS: atom_id res chain seq x y z
N MET A 1 33.21 -59.54 3.19
CA MET A 1 31.96 -58.93 3.65
C MET A 1 32.18 -57.45 3.76
N ASN A 2 31.89 -56.69 2.67
CA ASN A 2 32.02 -55.24 2.63
C ASN A 2 30.62 -54.67 2.80
N SER A 3 30.38 -54.05 3.95
CA SER A 3 29.17 -53.26 4.21
C SER A 3 29.48 -51.78 3.86
N SER A 4 29.11 -51.39 2.69
CA SER A 4 29.07 -49.97 2.29
C SER A 4 27.77 -49.36 2.79
N SER A 5 27.86 -48.51 3.83
CA SER A 5 26.75 -47.63 4.26
C SER A 5 26.43 -46.61 3.17
N PRO A 6 25.16 -46.35 2.85
CA PRO A 6 24.81 -45.31 1.89
C PRO A 6 25.05 -43.94 2.48
N LEU A 7 25.62 -43.05 1.67
CA LEU A 7 25.79 -41.61 1.97
C LEU A 7 24.41 -40.94 2.18
N PRO A 8 24.30 -39.96 3.12
CA PRO A 8 23.06 -39.24 3.29
C PRO A 8 22.75 -38.40 2.05
N SER A 9 21.50 -38.51 1.58
CA SER A 9 20.97 -37.75 0.45
C SER A 9 21.04 -36.24 0.73
N ILE A 10 21.71 -35.54 -0.17
CA ILE A 10 21.76 -34.08 -0.19
C ILE A 10 20.45 -33.55 -0.83
N ASP A 11 19.36 -33.57 -0.08
CA ASP A 11 18.09 -33.00 -0.50
C ASP A 11 17.54 -32.05 0.56
N SER A 12 18.19 -30.90 0.69
CA SER A 12 17.61 -29.69 1.23
C SER A 12 18.31 -28.46 0.69
N VAL A 13 18.20 -28.25 -0.63
CA VAL A 13 18.43 -26.94 -1.19
C VAL A 13 17.28 -26.05 -0.70
N PRO A 14 17.55 -24.93 0.02
CA PRO A 14 16.50 -24.00 0.39
C PRO A 14 15.79 -23.54 -0.87
N ASN A 15 14.46 -23.55 -0.81
CA ASN A 15 13.52 -23.19 -1.85
C ASN A 15 14.06 -22.09 -2.76
N ALA A 16 14.36 -22.42 -4.01
CA ALA A 16 14.60 -21.41 -5.04
C ALA A 16 13.38 -20.51 -5.14
N PRO A 17 13.53 -19.19 -5.25
CA PRO A 17 12.39 -18.27 -5.31
C PRO A 17 11.43 -18.73 -6.42
N GLN A 18 10.16 -18.91 -6.06
CA GLN A 18 9.11 -19.29 -7.01
C GLN A 18 8.89 -18.07 -7.94
N PRO A 19 9.21 -18.11 -9.23
CA PRO A 19 9.36 -16.93 -10.08
C PRO A 19 8.03 -16.26 -10.50
N ASN A 20 6.89 -16.58 -9.87
CA ASN A 20 5.56 -16.14 -10.36
C ASN A 20 4.58 -15.67 -9.27
N ARG A 21 5.01 -15.35 -8.06
CA ARG A 21 4.09 -14.78 -7.08
C ARG A 21 3.91 -13.29 -7.35
N GLU A 22 2.68 -12.85 -7.53
CA GLU A 22 2.33 -11.46 -7.78
C GLU A 22 2.12 -10.70 -6.48
N ILE A 23 2.65 -9.48 -6.41
CA ILE A 23 2.40 -8.53 -5.34
C ILE A 23 1.80 -7.27 -5.95
N TYR A 24 0.63 -6.86 -5.46
CA TYR A 24 -0.16 -5.78 -6.03
C TYR A 24 0.04 -4.52 -5.21
N PHE A 25 0.58 -3.48 -5.82
CA PHE A 25 0.83 -2.19 -5.21
C PHE A 25 -0.27 -1.19 -5.56
N ILE A 26 -0.88 -0.59 -4.55
CA ILE A 26 -1.90 0.44 -4.67
C ILE A 26 -1.30 1.74 -4.12
N SER A 27 -1.05 2.72 -4.99
CA SER A 27 -0.36 3.96 -4.65
C SER A 27 -1.20 4.91 -3.78
N GLY A 28 -0.60 6.00 -3.30
CA GLY A 28 -1.30 7.04 -2.56
C GLY A 28 -2.13 7.95 -3.47
N LEU A 29 -2.87 8.88 -2.83
CA LEU A 29 -3.69 9.89 -3.52
C LEU A 29 -2.82 10.70 -4.49
N GLY A 30 -3.20 10.64 -5.76
CA GLY A 30 -2.49 11.33 -6.82
C GLY A 30 -1.11 10.75 -7.16
N ALA A 31 -0.68 9.70 -6.49
CA ALA A 31 0.58 9.01 -6.77
C ALA A 31 0.37 7.84 -7.75
N ASP A 32 1.46 7.35 -8.29
CA ASP A 32 1.51 6.18 -9.16
C ASP A 32 2.66 5.24 -8.76
N TRP A 33 3.01 4.30 -9.64
CA TRP A 33 4.04 3.29 -9.40
C TRP A 33 5.40 3.87 -9.01
N ARG A 34 5.73 5.11 -9.40
CA ARG A 34 7.02 5.78 -9.12
C ARG A 34 7.34 5.84 -7.63
N VAL A 35 6.33 5.86 -6.75
CA VAL A 35 6.55 5.88 -5.30
C VAL A 35 7.11 4.56 -4.76
N PHE A 36 6.98 3.47 -5.51
CA PHE A 36 7.47 2.14 -5.13
C PHE A 36 8.76 1.72 -5.87
N GLN A 37 9.28 2.58 -6.76
CA GLN A 37 10.39 2.24 -7.66
C GLN A 37 11.69 1.80 -6.95
N ASN A 38 11.86 2.16 -5.69
CA ASN A 38 13.04 1.83 -4.88
C ASN A 38 12.83 0.58 -4.02
N LEU A 39 11.65 -0.06 -4.08
CA LEU A 39 11.40 -1.31 -3.36
C LEU A 39 11.98 -2.49 -4.12
N GLU A 40 12.69 -3.36 -3.39
CA GLU A 40 13.24 -4.61 -3.89
C GLU A 40 12.57 -5.79 -3.20
N ILE A 41 11.74 -6.53 -3.93
CA ILE A 41 10.96 -7.66 -3.41
C ILE A 41 11.34 -8.91 -4.21
N GLU A 42 12.41 -9.55 -3.77
CA GLU A 42 12.97 -10.70 -4.46
C GLU A 42 11.97 -11.88 -4.53
N GLY A 43 11.89 -12.53 -5.69
CA GLY A 43 10.98 -13.67 -5.91
C GLY A 43 9.50 -13.29 -6.14
N TYR A 44 9.17 -12.00 -6.21
CA TYR A 44 7.83 -11.51 -6.50
C TYR A 44 7.81 -10.62 -7.73
N ARG A 45 6.72 -10.72 -8.51
CA ARG A 45 6.44 -9.84 -9.64
C ARG A 45 5.58 -8.67 -9.17
N PRO A 46 6.08 -7.43 -9.15
CA PRO A 46 5.29 -6.27 -8.77
C PRO A 46 4.25 -5.95 -9.86
N ILE A 47 3.00 -5.80 -9.46
CA ILE A 47 1.89 -5.32 -10.28
C ILE A 47 1.40 -4.02 -9.67
N HIS A 48 1.39 -2.95 -10.44
CA HIS A 48 0.92 -1.65 -9.98
C HIS A 48 -0.52 -1.44 -10.44
N ILE A 49 -1.44 -1.38 -9.47
CA ILE A 49 -2.85 -1.09 -9.74
C ILE A 49 -2.96 0.32 -10.31
N GLN A 50 -3.57 0.43 -11.49
CA GLN A 50 -3.77 1.69 -12.17
C GLN A 50 -5.04 2.36 -11.66
N TRP A 51 -4.96 3.66 -11.36
CA TRP A 51 -6.14 4.44 -11.03
C TRP A 51 -7.06 4.55 -12.24
N GLU A 52 -8.33 4.31 -12.02
CA GLU A 52 -9.38 4.51 -13.01
C GLU A 52 -10.15 5.80 -12.73
N THR A 53 -10.79 6.37 -13.73
CA THR A 53 -11.69 7.51 -13.53
C THR A 53 -12.87 7.09 -12.65
N PRO A 54 -13.09 7.76 -11.50
CA PRO A 54 -14.22 7.46 -10.64
C PRO A 54 -15.56 7.74 -11.34
N GLN A 55 -16.54 6.88 -11.11
CA GLN A 55 -17.90 7.07 -11.62
C GLN A 55 -18.66 8.08 -10.74
N ARG A 56 -19.70 8.69 -11.31
CA ARG A 56 -20.52 9.67 -10.59
C ARG A 56 -21.17 9.03 -9.37
N GLY A 57 -20.89 9.58 -8.18
CA GLY A 57 -21.45 9.09 -6.91
C GLY A 57 -20.81 7.79 -6.39
N GLU A 58 -19.81 7.25 -7.08
CA GLU A 58 -19.17 5.98 -6.74
C GLU A 58 -18.57 6.02 -5.33
N THR A 59 -18.89 5.05 -4.51
CA THR A 59 -18.34 4.86 -3.16
C THR A 59 -16.93 4.24 -3.22
N LEU A 60 -16.18 4.24 -2.10
CA LEU A 60 -14.83 3.68 -2.09
C LEU A 60 -14.83 2.16 -2.26
N ASP A 61 -15.81 1.48 -1.67
CA ASP A 61 -16.00 0.03 -1.79
C ASP A 61 -16.31 -0.39 -3.23
N ASN A 62 -17.24 0.31 -3.92
CA ASN A 62 -17.56 0.03 -5.32
C ASN A 62 -16.34 0.28 -6.23
N TYR A 63 -15.61 1.36 -5.98
CA TYR A 63 -14.39 1.69 -6.69
C TYR A 63 -13.30 0.60 -6.51
N ALA A 64 -13.08 0.17 -5.27
CA ALA A 64 -12.16 -0.91 -4.95
C ALA A 64 -12.57 -2.23 -5.63
N GLY A 65 -13.87 -2.54 -5.67
CA GLY A 65 -14.42 -3.69 -6.39
C GLY A 65 -14.11 -3.66 -7.90
N ARG A 66 -14.16 -2.48 -8.53
CA ARG A 66 -13.75 -2.32 -9.94
C ARG A 66 -12.25 -2.55 -10.13
N LEU A 67 -11.43 -2.03 -9.22
CA LEU A 67 -9.98 -2.21 -9.30
C LEU A 67 -9.56 -3.68 -9.13
N LEU A 68 -10.38 -4.52 -8.48
CA LEU A 68 -10.13 -5.97 -8.42
C LEU A 68 -10.10 -6.64 -9.80
N ASN A 69 -10.68 -6.06 -10.84
CA ASN A 69 -10.55 -6.57 -12.21
C ASN A 69 -9.10 -6.56 -12.73
N GLN A 70 -8.20 -5.82 -12.08
CA GLN A 70 -6.76 -5.81 -12.40
C GLN A 70 -5.99 -6.87 -11.61
N VAL A 71 -6.64 -7.61 -10.71
CA VAL A 71 -6.04 -8.64 -9.86
C VAL A 71 -6.35 -10.01 -10.47
N THR A 72 -5.30 -10.73 -10.86
CA THR A 72 -5.42 -12.06 -11.50
C THR A 72 -5.23 -13.22 -10.51
N SER A 73 -4.64 -12.95 -9.35
CA SER A 73 -4.41 -13.96 -8.30
C SER A 73 -5.68 -14.23 -7.51
N GLU A 74 -6.00 -15.50 -7.26
CA GLU A 74 -7.11 -15.89 -6.36
C GLU A 74 -6.85 -15.47 -4.91
N ARG A 75 -5.57 -15.45 -4.50
CA ARG A 75 -5.13 -15.03 -3.17
C ARG A 75 -4.07 -13.94 -3.28
N PRO A 76 -4.47 -12.70 -3.62
CA PRO A 76 -3.52 -11.62 -3.87
C PRO A 76 -2.79 -11.18 -2.60
N ILE A 77 -1.58 -10.67 -2.77
CA ILE A 77 -0.86 -9.89 -1.78
C ILE A 77 -1.09 -8.43 -2.14
N LEU A 78 -1.79 -7.68 -1.27
CA LEU A 78 -2.15 -6.29 -1.49
C LEU A 78 -1.27 -5.39 -0.63
N VAL A 79 -0.58 -4.44 -1.23
CA VAL A 79 0.25 -3.44 -0.53
C VAL A 79 -0.27 -2.05 -0.86
N GLY A 80 -0.89 -1.39 0.11
CA GLY A 80 -1.53 -0.08 -0.07
C GLY A 80 -0.80 1.05 0.66
N LEU A 81 -0.43 2.11 -0.06
CA LEU A 81 0.18 3.31 0.50
C LEU A 81 -0.88 4.39 0.73
N SER A 82 -0.96 4.97 1.93
CA SER A 82 -1.81 6.12 2.23
C SER A 82 -3.27 5.89 1.78
N PHE A 83 -3.81 6.69 0.86
CA PHE A 83 -5.15 6.47 0.27
C PHE A 83 -5.28 5.06 -0.36
N GLY A 84 -4.22 4.58 -1.00
CA GLY A 84 -4.19 3.20 -1.53
C GLY A 84 -4.33 2.14 -0.45
N GLY A 85 -3.98 2.44 0.80
CA GLY A 85 -4.24 1.55 1.93
C GLY A 85 -5.72 1.44 2.27
N LEU A 86 -6.48 2.55 2.21
CA LEU A 86 -7.94 2.50 2.37
C LEU A 86 -8.58 1.67 1.25
N VAL A 87 -8.09 1.84 0.01
CA VAL A 87 -8.53 1.04 -1.15
C VAL A 87 -8.18 -0.43 -0.94
N ALA A 88 -6.97 -0.75 -0.47
CA ALA A 88 -6.56 -2.12 -0.19
C ALA A 88 -7.45 -2.80 0.86
N VAL A 89 -7.87 -2.08 1.91
CA VAL A 89 -8.85 -2.57 2.90
C VAL A 89 -10.18 -2.91 2.23
N GLU A 90 -10.71 -2.02 1.38
CA GLU A 90 -11.98 -2.27 0.68
C GLU A 90 -11.86 -3.41 -0.37
N MET A 91 -10.71 -3.54 -1.04
CA MET A 91 -10.45 -4.68 -1.93
C MET A 91 -10.37 -6.00 -1.14
N ALA A 92 -9.73 -5.98 0.01
CA ALA A 92 -9.59 -7.17 0.87
C ALA A 92 -10.92 -7.68 1.41
N LYS A 93 -11.88 -6.82 1.67
CA LYS A 93 -13.25 -7.19 2.09
C LYS A 93 -14.06 -7.89 0.99
N GLN A 94 -13.65 -7.72 -0.27
CA GLN A 94 -14.33 -8.26 -1.45
C GLN A 94 -13.54 -9.39 -2.13
N SER A 95 -12.43 -9.81 -1.54
CA SER A 95 -11.55 -10.86 -2.04
C SER A 95 -11.02 -11.70 -0.88
N THR A 96 -10.18 -12.69 -1.16
CA THR A 96 -9.54 -13.54 -0.15
C THR A 96 -8.02 -13.37 -0.21
N PRO A 97 -7.47 -12.20 0.20
CA PRO A 97 -6.05 -11.95 0.08
C PRO A 97 -5.22 -12.91 0.95
N ALA A 98 -4.06 -13.30 0.45
CA ALA A 98 -3.06 -14.01 1.23
C ALA A 98 -2.49 -13.09 2.33
N GLN A 99 -2.25 -11.83 1.97
CA GLN A 99 -1.70 -10.80 2.87
C GLN A 99 -2.19 -9.42 2.45
N VAL A 100 -2.46 -8.55 3.41
CA VAL A 100 -2.67 -7.11 3.20
C VAL A 100 -1.63 -6.35 3.99
N VAL A 101 -0.90 -5.44 3.35
CA VAL A 101 0.07 -4.58 4.02
C VAL A 101 -0.32 -3.12 3.79
N LEU A 102 -0.52 -2.39 4.86
CA LEU A 102 -0.74 -0.95 4.81
C LEU A 102 0.58 -0.23 5.10
N LEU A 103 0.89 0.76 4.28
CA LEU A 103 2.03 1.66 4.46
C LEU A 103 1.52 3.08 4.68
N SER A 104 1.82 3.71 5.82
CA SER A 104 1.43 5.10 6.13
C SER A 104 -0.07 5.38 5.87
N SER A 105 -0.96 4.53 6.39
CA SER A 105 -2.41 4.56 6.10
C SER A 105 -3.25 4.41 7.38
N ALA A 106 -4.50 3.97 7.24
CA ALA A 106 -5.42 3.68 8.33
C ALA A 106 -6.18 2.36 8.08
N LYS A 107 -6.42 1.58 9.15
CA LYS A 107 -7.19 0.33 9.11
C LYS A 107 -8.70 0.60 9.15
N THR A 108 -9.11 1.63 9.89
CA THR A 108 -10.53 1.96 10.12
C THR A 108 -10.78 3.46 10.12
N VAL A 109 -12.05 3.85 10.08
CA VAL A 109 -12.48 5.26 10.18
C VAL A 109 -12.04 5.93 11.49
N ASP A 110 -11.82 5.16 12.53
CA ASP A 110 -11.44 5.70 13.85
C ASP A 110 -9.99 6.20 13.84
N GLU A 111 -9.16 5.66 12.96
CA GLU A 111 -7.78 6.07 12.73
C GLU A 111 -7.65 7.30 11.81
N ILE A 112 -8.72 7.72 11.12
CA ILE A 112 -8.71 8.93 10.30
C ILE A 112 -8.64 10.17 11.21
N PRO A 113 -7.62 11.04 11.05
CA PRO A 113 -7.45 12.22 11.89
C PRO A 113 -8.68 13.14 11.88
N VAL A 114 -8.97 13.77 13.02
CA VAL A 114 -10.17 14.61 13.22
C VAL A 114 -10.28 15.73 12.19
N TYR A 115 -9.16 16.33 11.77
CA TYR A 115 -9.19 17.40 10.77
C TYR A 115 -9.70 16.93 9.39
N PHE A 116 -9.47 15.68 8.99
CA PHE A 116 -10.13 15.11 7.81
C PHE A 116 -11.63 14.96 8.03
N ARG A 117 -12.05 14.54 9.23
CA ARG A 117 -13.49 14.40 9.55
C ARG A 117 -14.21 15.74 9.57
N LEU A 118 -13.54 16.85 9.96
CA LEU A 118 -14.10 18.20 9.89
C LEU A 118 -14.36 18.66 8.45
N LEU A 119 -13.54 18.27 7.48
CA LEU A 119 -13.75 18.57 6.06
C LEU A 119 -15.03 17.95 5.50
N ARG A 120 -15.62 16.99 6.18
CA ARG A 120 -16.93 16.42 5.83
C ARG A 120 -18.07 17.42 6.01
N TRP A 121 -17.99 18.24 7.05
CA TRP A 121 -19.00 19.26 7.34
C TRP A 121 -18.79 20.52 6.52
N LEU A 122 -17.54 20.80 6.16
CA LEU A 122 -17.14 21.92 5.33
C LEU A 122 -16.50 21.37 4.04
N PRO A 123 -17.30 21.04 3.00
CA PRO A 123 -16.78 20.38 1.81
C PRO A 123 -15.96 21.33 0.90
N MET A 124 -15.04 22.05 1.49
CA MET A 124 -14.14 23.01 0.81
C MET A 124 -13.38 22.33 -0.34
N HIS A 125 -13.05 21.04 -0.20
CA HIS A 125 -12.38 20.24 -1.23
C HIS A 125 -13.18 20.11 -2.54
N ARG A 126 -14.50 20.42 -2.54
CA ARG A 126 -15.36 20.43 -3.73
C ARG A 126 -15.36 21.78 -4.46
N ILE A 127 -15.05 22.86 -3.76
CA ILE A 127 -15.16 24.24 -4.26
C ILE A 127 -13.77 24.79 -4.59
N ILE A 128 -12.77 24.47 -3.76
CA ILE A 128 -11.40 24.96 -3.92
C ILE A 128 -10.74 24.21 -5.12
N PRO A 129 -10.06 24.92 -6.01
CA PRO A 129 -9.22 24.30 -7.04
C PRO A 129 -7.98 23.67 -6.37
N PHE A 130 -8.18 22.50 -5.76
CA PHE A 130 -7.28 21.87 -4.81
C PHE A 130 -5.88 21.70 -5.40
N LYS A 131 -5.79 21.33 -6.69
CA LYS A 131 -4.51 21.22 -7.39
C LYS A 131 -3.72 22.53 -7.39
N ARG A 132 -4.40 23.69 -7.61
CA ARG A 132 -3.75 25.02 -7.59
C ARG A 132 -3.27 25.38 -6.18
N VAL A 133 -4.08 25.04 -5.16
CA VAL A 133 -3.72 25.30 -3.75
C VAL A 133 -2.54 24.42 -3.34
N LEU A 134 -2.52 23.13 -3.70
CA LEU A 134 -1.38 22.26 -3.45
C LEU A 134 -0.10 22.76 -4.13
N TRP A 135 -0.21 23.30 -5.35
CA TRP A 135 0.91 23.94 -6.03
C TRP A 135 1.41 25.20 -5.31
N ALA A 136 0.50 26.05 -4.83
CA ALA A 136 0.87 27.25 -4.07
C ALA A 136 1.52 26.92 -2.72
N LEU A 137 1.13 25.78 -2.12
CA LEU A 137 1.61 25.31 -0.82
C LEU A 137 2.57 24.11 -0.93
N TYR A 138 3.22 23.89 -2.08
CA TYR A 138 4.05 22.72 -2.31
C TYR A 138 5.18 22.54 -1.27
N TRP A 139 5.73 23.66 -0.75
CA TRP A 139 6.72 23.65 0.32
C TRP A 139 6.17 23.04 1.63
N LEU A 140 4.88 23.29 1.94
CA LEU A 140 4.20 22.66 3.07
C LEU A 140 4.05 21.16 2.86
N LEU A 141 3.77 20.73 1.62
CA LEU A 141 3.70 19.31 1.29
C LEU A 141 5.05 18.62 1.52
N PHE A 142 6.18 19.23 1.19
CA PHE A 142 7.50 18.64 1.48
C PHE A 142 7.68 18.35 2.96
N TRP A 143 7.25 19.30 3.80
CA TRP A 143 7.30 19.14 5.24
C TRP A 143 6.31 18.08 5.73
N LEU A 144 5.07 18.06 5.21
CA LEU A 144 4.04 17.09 5.58
C LEU A 144 4.45 15.65 5.20
N PHE A 145 4.99 15.46 4.00
CA PHE A 145 5.42 14.16 3.51
C PHE A 145 6.80 13.72 4.07
N GLY A 146 7.53 14.62 4.74
CA GLY A 146 8.85 14.32 5.29
C GLY A 146 9.94 14.14 4.22
N LEU A 147 9.86 14.92 3.11
CA LEU A 147 10.81 14.84 1.99
C LEU A 147 12.12 15.57 2.32
N GLY A 148 13.22 14.82 2.35
CA GLY A 148 14.55 15.33 2.69
C GLY A 148 15.37 15.74 1.47
N THR A 149 15.28 15.02 0.37
CA THR A 149 16.15 15.19 -0.80
C THR A 149 15.48 15.98 -1.92
N GLN A 150 16.30 16.56 -2.82
CA GLN A 150 15.80 17.23 -4.00
C GLN A 150 15.08 16.27 -4.96
N ALA A 151 15.60 15.07 -5.11
CA ALA A 151 14.99 14.03 -5.97
C ALA A 151 13.56 13.67 -5.52
N GLU A 152 13.35 13.48 -4.21
CA GLU A 152 12.01 13.24 -3.64
C GLU A 152 11.05 14.40 -3.91
N ARG A 153 11.53 15.64 -3.76
CA ARG A 153 10.74 16.85 -4.02
C ARG A 153 10.38 16.98 -5.50
N ASP A 154 11.31 16.67 -6.40
CA ASP A 154 11.07 16.72 -7.84
C ASP A 154 10.10 15.63 -8.27
N LEU A 155 10.17 14.44 -7.68
CA LEU A 155 9.20 13.39 -7.92
C LEU A 155 7.80 13.79 -7.43
N LEU A 156 7.67 14.36 -6.23
CA LEU A 156 6.37 14.86 -5.75
C LEU A 156 5.80 15.93 -6.69
N ARG A 157 6.64 16.83 -7.20
CA ARG A 157 6.21 17.86 -8.17
C ARG A 157 5.68 17.22 -9.46
N GLN A 158 6.37 16.20 -9.99
CA GLN A 158 5.93 15.46 -11.18
C GLN A 158 4.58 14.78 -10.91
N ILE A 159 4.45 14.05 -9.80
CA ILE A 159 3.22 13.40 -9.38
C ILE A 159 2.06 14.40 -9.31
N LEU A 160 2.25 15.55 -8.64
CA LEU A 160 1.22 16.58 -8.54
C LEU A 160 0.83 17.18 -9.91
N ARG A 161 1.80 17.27 -10.83
CA ARG A 161 1.54 17.73 -12.20
C ARG A 161 0.67 16.76 -12.96
N ASP A 162 1.00 15.48 -12.86
CA ASP A 162 0.39 14.41 -13.63
C ASP A 162 -0.99 14.01 -13.08
N THR A 163 -1.26 14.30 -11.80
CA THR A 163 -2.52 13.92 -11.14
C THR A 163 -3.73 14.62 -11.74
N ASP A 164 -4.78 13.83 -12.03
CA ASP A 164 -6.08 14.36 -12.42
C ASP A 164 -6.74 15.12 -11.25
N PRO A 165 -7.14 16.39 -11.42
CA PRO A 165 -7.81 17.17 -10.37
C PRO A 165 -9.16 16.59 -9.93
N GLN A 166 -9.90 15.93 -10.81
CA GLN A 166 -11.20 15.33 -10.48
C GLN A 166 -11.00 14.09 -9.60
N PHE A 167 -10.04 13.24 -9.97
CA PHE A 167 -9.63 12.10 -9.16
C PHE A 167 -9.16 12.55 -7.78
N MET A 168 -8.33 13.58 -7.70
CA MET A 168 -7.84 14.14 -6.43
C MET A 168 -8.99 14.61 -5.53
N ALA A 169 -9.92 15.39 -6.06
CA ALA A 169 -11.07 15.88 -5.30
C ALA A 169 -11.99 14.75 -4.83
N TRP A 170 -12.22 13.75 -5.68
CA TRP A 170 -12.98 12.57 -5.37
C TRP A 170 -12.31 11.75 -4.26
N SER A 171 -11.01 11.47 -4.38
CA SER A 171 -10.26 10.69 -3.39
C SER A 171 -10.25 11.33 -2.02
N ILE A 172 -10.03 12.65 -1.92
CA ILE A 172 -10.14 13.39 -0.66
C ILE A 172 -11.55 13.24 -0.09
N HIS A 173 -12.58 13.36 -0.93
CA HIS A 173 -13.96 13.16 -0.48
C HIS A 173 -14.19 11.74 0.04
N ARG A 174 -13.58 10.71 -0.57
CA ARG A 174 -13.68 9.34 -0.07
C ARG A 174 -12.96 9.15 1.26
N VAL A 175 -11.77 9.72 1.46
CA VAL A 175 -11.09 9.70 2.77
C VAL A 175 -11.99 10.29 3.87
N VAL A 176 -12.56 11.47 3.65
CA VAL A 176 -13.36 12.17 4.68
C VAL A 176 -14.74 11.52 4.92
N THR A 177 -15.24 10.74 3.97
CA THR A 177 -16.54 10.06 4.07
C THR A 177 -16.43 8.57 4.35
N TRP A 178 -15.22 8.03 4.42
CA TRP A 178 -14.99 6.61 4.70
C TRP A 178 -15.60 6.18 6.04
N ARG A 179 -16.19 4.97 6.09
CA ARG A 179 -16.95 4.47 7.24
C ARG A 179 -16.51 3.10 7.73
N ASN A 180 -15.51 2.53 7.10
CA ASN A 180 -15.07 1.18 7.44
C ASN A 180 -14.67 1.05 8.90
N ARG A 181 -15.10 -0.05 9.54
CA ARG A 181 -14.71 -0.47 10.89
C ARG A 181 -14.19 -1.90 10.92
N GLU A 182 -14.22 -2.59 9.79
CA GLU A 182 -13.74 -3.95 9.66
C GLU A 182 -12.25 -3.97 9.34
N ILE A 183 -11.51 -4.85 10.00
CA ILE A 183 -10.09 -5.07 9.75
C ILE A 183 -9.96 -6.45 9.13
N PRO A 184 -9.43 -6.58 7.89
CA PRO A 184 -9.15 -7.88 7.29
C PRO A 184 -8.21 -8.73 8.16
N GLU A 185 -8.45 -10.05 8.23
CA GLU A 185 -7.71 -10.95 9.13
C GLU A 185 -6.19 -10.95 8.91
N ASN A 186 -5.76 -10.93 7.64
CA ASN A 186 -4.34 -10.99 7.25
C ASN A 186 -3.75 -9.61 6.99
N LEU A 187 -4.16 -8.59 7.76
CA LEU A 187 -3.69 -7.24 7.59
C LEU A 187 -2.55 -6.91 8.56
N VAL A 188 -1.46 -6.36 8.03
CA VAL A 188 -0.36 -5.78 8.80
C VAL A 188 -0.22 -4.31 8.43
N HIS A 189 -0.17 -3.43 9.43
CA HIS A 189 0.00 -2.00 9.25
C HIS A 189 1.42 -1.58 9.64
N VAL A 190 2.20 -1.12 8.66
CA VAL A 190 3.53 -0.52 8.84
C VAL A 190 3.38 0.99 8.76
N HIS A 191 3.87 1.70 9.78
CA HIS A 191 3.66 3.14 9.89
C HIS A 191 4.92 3.90 10.30
N GLY A 192 5.01 5.17 9.88
CA GLY A 192 6.11 6.04 10.27
C GLY A 192 5.82 6.84 11.53
N GLY A 193 6.72 6.81 12.53
CA GLY A 193 6.57 7.57 13.77
C GLY A 193 6.48 9.09 13.55
N GLY A 194 7.15 9.59 12.50
CA GLY A 194 7.15 10.99 12.07
C GLY A 194 6.09 11.36 11.03
N ASP A 195 5.11 10.50 10.76
CA ASP A 195 4.03 10.79 9.80
C ASP A 195 3.18 11.98 10.29
N ARG A 196 3.09 13.03 9.47
CA ARG A 196 2.34 14.26 9.77
C ARG A 196 0.98 14.32 9.09
N ILE A 197 0.71 13.40 8.16
CA ILE A 197 -0.58 13.28 7.46
C ILE A 197 -1.51 12.34 8.24
N PHE A 198 -0.99 11.18 8.66
CA PHE A 198 -1.63 10.27 9.61
C PHE A 198 -0.74 10.18 10.86
N PRO A 199 -0.82 11.11 11.82
CA PRO A 199 0.04 11.07 13.00
C PRO A 199 -0.07 9.73 13.73
N SER A 200 1.07 9.16 14.12
CA SER A 200 1.16 7.83 14.76
C SER A 200 0.25 7.68 15.99
N ARG A 201 -0.03 8.77 16.70
CA ARG A 201 -0.99 8.78 17.83
C ARG A 201 -2.46 8.51 17.42
N ASN A 202 -2.80 8.60 16.15
CA ASN A 202 -4.16 8.38 15.64
C ASN A 202 -4.37 6.97 15.09
N VAL A 203 -3.30 6.25 14.82
CA VAL A 203 -3.31 4.91 14.23
C VAL A 203 -2.75 3.89 15.22
N ASN A 204 -3.06 2.61 15.02
CA ASN A 204 -2.51 1.51 15.81
C ASN A 204 -1.74 0.56 14.89
N PRO A 205 -0.48 0.89 14.53
CA PRO A 205 0.30 0.08 13.62
C PRO A 205 0.83 -1.20 14.30
N ASP A 206 1.02 -2.24 13.50
CA ASP A 206 1.65 -3.48 13.93
C ASP A 206 3.18 -3.34 13.93
N ILE A 207 3.70 -2.50 13.02
CA ILE A 207 5.14 -2.18 12.91
C ILE A 207 5.30 -0.65 12.82
N LEU A 208 6.03 -0.06 13.76
CA LEU A 208 6.34 1.37 13.77
C LEU A 208 7.81 1.60 13.39
N LEU A 209 8.05 2.41 12.36
CA LEU A 209 9.36 2.94 12.01
C LEU A 209 9.49 4.34 12.61
N GLU A 210 10.20 4.46 13.74
CA GLU A 210 10.31 5.73 14.50
C GLU A 210 10.86 6.88 13.64
N ASP A 211 11.81 6.60 12.75
CA ASP A 211 12.45 7.56 11.84
C ASP A 211 11.75 7.66 10.46
N GLY A 212 10.58 7.03 10.29
CA GLY A 212 9.77 7.08 9.08
C GLY A 212 8.82 8.27 9.06
N GLY A 213 8.69 8.93 7.91
CA GLY A 213 7.63 9.90 7.62
C GLY A 213 6.52 9.29 6.77
N HIS A 214 5.61 10.15 6.27
CA HIS A 214 4.52 9.67 5.39
C HIS A 214 5.04 9.01 4.11
N PHE A 215 6.18 9.47 3.60
CA PHE A 215 6.82 8.97 2.36
C PHE A 215 7.93 7.95 2.63
N MET A 216 7.86 7.22 3.76
CA MET A 216 8.87 6.23 4.13
C MET A 216 9.06 5.12 3.09
N VAL A 217 8.05 4.85 2.27
CA VAL A 217 8.13 3.89 1.16
C VAL A 217 9.26 4.25 0.18
N MET A 218 9.62 5.53 0.09
CA MET A 218 10.72 6.00 -0.75
C MET A 218 12.03 6.20 0.02
N ASN A 219 11.97 6.96 1.13
CA ASN A 219 13.17 7.37 1.85
C ASN A 219 13.65 6.34 2.90
N ARG A 220 12.90 5.25 3.08
CA ARG A 220 13.25 4.06 3.88
C ARG A 220 12.99 2.78 3.09
N ALA A 221 13.13 2.84 1.75
CA ALA A 221 12.78 1.75 0.84
C ALA A 221 13.45 0.41 1.20
N GLU A 222 14.73 0.42 1.55
CA GLU A 222 15.46 -0.77 1.98
C GLU A 222 14.81 -1.43 3.22
N ARG A 223 14.45 -0.63 4.23
CA ARG A 223 13.76 -1.15 5.44
C ARG A 223 12.37 -1.66 5.13
N ILE A 224 11.63 -0.96 4.29
CA ILE A 224 10.29 -1.40 3.86
C ILE A 224 10.39 -2.70 3.05
N SER A 225 11.37 -2.83 2.15
CA SER A 225 11.64 -4.06 1.41
C SER A 225 11.92 -5.23 2.34
N ALA A 226 12.80 -5.03 3.33
CA ALA A 226 13.10 -6.07 4.32
C ALA A 226 11.86 -6.48 5.16
N ILE A 227 11.03 -5.51 5.57
CA ILE A 227 9.77 -5.79 6.29
C ILE A 227 8.82 -6.59 5.40
N LEU A 228 8.61 -6.17 4.15
CA LEU A 228 7.74 -6.88 3.22
C LEU A 228 8.24 -8.31 3.01
N MET A 229 9.53 -8.50 2.76
CA MET A 229 10.11 -9.84 2.58
C MET A 229 9.92 -10.73 3.80
N ASN A 230 10.09 -10.20 5.02
CA ASN A 230 9.87 -10.96 6.25
C ASN A 230 8.39 -11.36 6.43
N LEU A 231 7.44 -10.46 6.14
CA LEU A 231 6.01 -10.74 6.22
C LEU A 231 5.60 -11.81 5.19
N LEU A 232 6.15 -11.76 3.99
CA LEU A 232 5.85 -12.69 2.91
C LEU A 232 6.49 -14.07 3.13
N ALA A 233 7.62 -14.15 3.82
CA ALA A 233 8.26 -15.41 4.20
C ALA A 233 7.52 -16.12 5.34
N ALA A 234 6.82 -15.38 6.20
CA ALA A 234 6.07 -15.92 7.33
C ALA A 234 4.72 -16.53 6.94
N ASP A 235 4.26 -16.40 5.68
CA ASP A 235 3.00 -17.00 5.19
C ASP A 235 3.11 -18.54 5.19
N PRO A 236 2.39 -19.26 6.08
CA PRO A 236 2.47 -20.74 6.18
C PRO A 236 1.96 -21.47 4.92
N ASN A 237 1.24 -20.78 4.05
CA ASN A 237 0.74 -21.32 2.78
C ASN A 237 1.68 -21.04 1.60
N ALA A 238 2.77 -20.31 1.82
CA ALA A 238 3.82 -20.10 0.84
C ALA A 238 4.44 -21.44 0.35
N SER A 239 4.48 -22.45 1.21
CA SER A 239 5.09 -23.75 0.94
C SER A 239 4.14 -24.82 0.33
N LYS A 240 2.82 -24.62 0.33
CA LYS A 240 1.84 -25.64 -0.07
C LYS A 240 1.43 -25.62 -1.55
N SER A 241 1.86 -24.65 -2.33
CA SER A 241 1.50 -24.51 -3.76
C SER A 241 2.29 -25.46 -4.71
N SER A 242 3.18 -26.33 -4.21
CA SER A 242 4.07 -27.13 -5.05
C SER A 242 3.59 -28.58 -5.34
N THR A 243 2.35 -28.95 -4.98
CA THR A 243 1.80 -30.26 -5.31
C THR A 243 0.68 -30.19 -6.34
N VAL A 244 1.00 -29.73 -7.55
CA VAL A 244 0.18 -30.07 -8.72
C VAL A 244 0.56 -31.48 -9.15
N LYS A 245 -0.31 -32.49 -8.86
CA LYS A 245 -0.24 -33.80 -9.45
C LYS A 245 -0.31 -33.66 -10.97
N LYS A 246 0.73 -34.13 -11.66
CA LYS A 246 0.62 -34.47 -13.09
C LYS A 246 -0.31 -35.64 -13.27
N PRO A 247 -1.13 -35.64 -14.32
CA PRO A 247 -1.96 -36.77 -14.73
C PRO A 247 -1.12 -37.97 -15.22
#